data_6454202c37c5c429007ef266fca76196
#
_entry.id   6454202c37c5c429007ef266fca76196
#
_cell.length_a   1.000
_cell.length_b   1.000
_cell.length_c   1.000
_cell.angle_alpha   90.00
_cell.angle_beta   90.00
_cell.angle_gamma   90.00
#
_symmetry.space_group_name_H-M   'P 1'
#
loop_
_entity.id
_entity.type
_entity.pdbx_description
1 polymer ?
#
loop_
_entity_poly.entity_id
_entity_poly.type
_entity_poly.pdbx_seq_one_letter_code
_entity_poly.pdbx_strand_id
1 'polypeptide(L)'
;MSWQLIFTDQYTRKAARFIKNHPDIIVQYTKTLQLLEINPHHPSLRLHGLQGRLDGLYSVSINLKFRITLETIVTEREIILVNVGDQGRFTDQSGC
;
A
#
# COMPACT_ATOMS: atom_id res chain seq x y z
N MET A 1 4.12 17.96 7.96
CA MET A 1 5.26 17.47 7.20
C MET A 1 4.87 16.23 6.42
N SER A 2 5.40 16.10 5.25
CA SER A 2 4.99 15.01 4.37
C SER A 2 6.00 13.87 4.38
N TRP A 3 5.51 12.72 3.98
CA TRP A 3 6.34 11.54 3.76
C TRP A 3 6.64 11.41 2.29
N GLN A 4 7.82 10.88 1.98
CA GLN A 4 8.21 10.67 0.59
C GLN A 4 7.85 9.26 0.16
N LEU A 5 7.12 9.14 -0.93
CA LEU A 5 6.79 7.84 -1.49
C LEU A 5 7.90 7.41 -2.44
N ILE A 6 8.39 6.20 -2.23
CA ILE A 6 9.45 5.63 -3.08
C ILE A 6 8.81 4.59 -3.99
N PHE A 7 8.85 4.87 -5.29
CA PHE A 7 8.29 3.98 -6.30
C PHE A 7 9.42 3.17 -6.93
N THR A 8 9.51 1.90 -6.52
CA THR A 8 10.49 1.01 -7.15
C THR A 8 10.01 0.65 -8.55
N ASP A 9 10.94 0.23 -9.41
CA ASP A 9 10.58 -0.20 -10.75
C ASP A 9 9.58 -1.36 -10.72
N GLN A 10 9.81 -2.29 -9.82
CA GLN A 10 8.94 -3.44 -9.67
C GLN A 10 7.52 -3.02 -9.27
N TYR A 11 7.41 -2.13 -8.29
CA TYR A 11 6.11 -1.64 -7.87
C TYR A 11 5.42 -0.89 -9.00
N THR A 12 6.16 -0.05 -9.71
CA THR A 12 5.61 0.76 -10.79
C THR A 12 4.98 -0.11 -11.86
N ARG A 13 5.63 -1.22 -12.21
CA ARG A 13 5.08 -2.16 -13.19
C ARG A 13 3.81 -2.82 -12.68
N LYS A 14 3.83 -3.23 -11.42
CA LYS A 14 2.66 -3.87 -10.81
C LYS A 14 1.48 -2.91 -10.73
N ALA A 15 1.76 -1.68 -10.35
CA ALA A 15 0.72 -0.66 -10.23
C ALA A 15 0.11 -0.32 -11.58
N ALA A 16 0.94 -0.21 -12.60
CA ALA A 16 0.45 0.08 -13.95
C ALA A 16 -0.49 -1.01 -14.43
N ARG A 17 -0.12 -2.26 -14.20
CA ARG A 17 -0.97 -3.40 -14.58
C ARG A 17 -2.25 -3.41 -13.76
N PHE A 18 -2.12 -3.14 -12.47
CA PHE A 18 -3.27 -3.13 -11.57
C PHE A 18 -4.30 -2.07 -12.00
N ILE A 19 -3.83 -0.86 -12.27
CA ILE A 19 -4.72 0.23 -12.70
C ILE A 19 -5.34 -0.07 -14.06
N LYS A 20 -4.56 -0.69 -14.96
CA LYS A 20 -5.07 -1.06 -16.27
C LYS A 20 -6.26 -2.04 -16.14
N ASN A 21 -6.15 -2.96 -15.19
CA ASN A 21 -7.20 -3.95 -14.95
C ASN A 21 -8.34 -3.43 -14.09
N HIS A 22 -8.12 -2.33 -13.38
CA HIS A 22 -9.11 -1.78 -12.47
C HIS A 22 -9.19 -0.26 -12.61
N PRO A 23 -9.57 0.23 -13.78
CA PRO A 23 -9.57 1.69 -14.02
C PRO A 23 -10.58 2.44 -13.15
N ASP A 24 -11.59 1.74 -12.66
CA ASP A 24 -12.63 2.35 -11.84
C ASP A 24 -12.13 2.77 -10.45
N ILE A 25 -10.99 2.27 -10.02
CA ILE A 25 -10.49 2.63 -8.68
C ILE A 25 -9.35 3.64 -8.71
N ILE A 26 -9.03 4.17 -9.89
CA ILE A 26 -7.89 5.08 -9.99
C ILE A 26 -8.02 6.30 -9.07
N VAL A 27 -9.23 6.81 -8.90
CA VAL A 27 -9.46 7.95 -8.03
C VAL A 27 -9.15 7.59 -6.57
N GLN A 28 -9.63 6.44 -6.13
CA GLN A 28 -9.38 5.98 -4.76
C GLN A 28 -7.90 5.66 -4.56
N TYR A 29 -7.28 5.07 -5.55
CA TYR A 29 -5.86 4.75 -5.50
C TYR A 29 -5.02 6.02 -5.34
N THR A 30 -5.30 7.02 -6.16
CA THR A 30 -4.58 8.29 -6.10
C THR A 30 -4.77 8.95 -4.75
N LYS A 31 -5.99 8.94 -4.24
CA LYS A 31 -6.29 9.53 -2.94
C LYS A 31 -5.55 8.81 -1.83
N THR A 32 -5.42 7.49 -1.93
CA THR A 32 -4.68 6.70 -0.94
C THR A 32 -3.23 7.14 -0.91
N LEU A 33 -2.62 7.32 -2.07
CA LEU A 33 -1.22 7.76 -2.14
C LEU A 33 -1.06 9.16 -1.55
N GLN A 34 -2.01 10.05 -1.81
CA GLN A 34 -1.97 11.39 -1.26
C GLN A 34 -2.06 11.37 0.26
N LEU A 35 -2.92 10.53 0.80
CA LEU A 35 -3.04 10.40 2.25
C LEU A 35 -1.76 9.83 2.86
N LEU A 36 -1.12 8.89 2.19
CA LEU A 36 0.14 8.35 2.68
C LEU A 36 1.20 9.43 2.79
N GLU A 37 1.26 10.33 1.82
CA GLU A 37 2.22 11.42 1.85
C GLU A 37 1.98 12.37 3.02
N ILE A 38 0.72 12.59 3.34
CA ILE A 38 0.36 13.52 4.41
C ILE A 38 0.50 12.86 5.77
N ASN A 39 -0.08 11.68 5.91
CA ASN A 39 -0.09 11.00 7.20
C ASN A 39 -0.41 9.51 7.00
N PRO A 40 0.61 8.63 7.04
CA PRO A 40 0.37 7.20 6.85
C PRO A 40 -0.47 6.58 7.96
N HIS A 41 -0.66 7.28 9.07
CA HIS A 41 -1.49 6.81 10.18
C HIS A 41 -2.91 7.31 10.11
N HIS A 42 -3.30 7.93 8.99
CA HIS A 42 -4.68 8.39 8.82
C HIS A 42 -5.64 7.21 8.96
N PRO A 43 -6.72 7.37 9.74
CA PRO A 43 -7.63 6.25 10.02
C PRO A 43 -8.21 5.59 8.76
N SER A 44 -8.45 6.36 7.71
CA SER A 44 -9.00 5.82 6.48
C SER A 44 -8.10 4.79 5.83
N LEU A 45 -6.80 4.86 6.08
CA LEU A 45 -5.83 3.96 5.47
C LEU A 45 -5.78 2.61 6.14
N ARG A 46 -6.19 2.54 7.41
CA ARG A 46 -6.16 1.30 8.18
C ARG A 46 -4.79 0.64 8.15
N LEU A 47 -3.76 1.44 8.40
CA LEU A 47 -2.39 0.94 8.43
C LEU A 47 -2.24 -0.15 9.47
N HIS A 48 -1.69 -1.28 9.08
CA HIS A 48 -1.41 -2.35 10.03
C HIS A 48 -0.21 -3.16 9.56
N GLY A 49 0.50 -3.75 10.53
CA GLY A 49 1.65 -4.58 10.21
C GLY A 49 1.22 -5.96 9.75
N LEU A 50 2.02 -6.54 8.88
CA LEU A 50 1.81 -7.89 8.39
C LEU A 50 2.65 -8.86 9.21
N GLN A 51 2.23 -10.12 9.24
CA GLN A 51 2.88 -11.13 10.07
C GLN A 51 3.44 -12.26 9.22
N GLY A 52 4.21 -13.13 9.89
CA GLY A 52 4.80 -14.27 9.22
C GLY A 52 5.91 -13.84 8.28
N ARG A 53 5.87 -14.33 7.07
CA ARG A 53 6.88 -13.99 6.07
C ARG A 53 6.94 -12.51 5.75
N LEU A 54 5.83 -11.81 5.99
CA LEU A 54 5.71 -10.41 5.66
C LEU A 54 5.97 -9.52 6.86
N ASP A 55 6.55 -10.08 7.91
CA ASP A 55 6.91 -9.32 9.09
C ASP A 55 7.84 -8.18 8.70
N GLY A 56 7.56 -6.99 9.23
CA GLY A 56 8.32 -5.80 8.86
C GLY A 56 7.67 -4.98 7.76
N LEU A 57 6.66 -5.54 7.10
CA LEU A 57 5.89 -4.81 6.11
C LEU A 57 4.56 -4.36 6.69
N TYR A 58 3.98 -3.35 6.07
CA TYR A 58 2.70 -2.80 6.48
C TYR A 58 1.75 -2.79 5.29
N SER A 59 0.47 -2.66 5.59
CA SER A 59 -0.55 -2.63 4.58
C SER A 59 -1.51 -1.47 4.83
N VAL A 60 -1.92 -0.79 3.76
CA VAL A 60 -2.96 0.24 3.83
C VAL A 60 -4.06 -0.13 2.85
N SER A 61 -5.29 0.23 3.19
CA SER A 61 -6.45 -0.09 2.38
C SER A 61 -6.70 0.99 1.34
N ILE A 62 -6.94 0.57 0.09
CA ILE A 62 -7.47 1.46 -0.93
C ILE A 62 -8.98 1.48 -0.78
N ASN A 63 -9.57 0.30 -0.65
CA ASN A 63 -10.99 0.12 -0.38
C ASN A 63 -11.15 -1.25 0.29
N LEU A 64 -12.35 -1.78 0.34
CA LEU A 64 -12.59 -3.06 1.00
C LEU A 64 -11.95 -4.24 0.28
N LYS A 65 -11.62 -4.07 -0.98
CA LYS A 65 -11.13 -5.17 -1.81
C LYS A 65 -9.63 -5.11 -2.05
N PHE A 66 -9.06 -3.92 -2.15
CA PHE A 66 -7.67 -3.76 -2.58
C PHE A 66 -6.85 -3.03 -1.52
N ARG A 67 -5.54 -3.33 -1.50
CA ARG A 67 -4.64 -2.69 -0.57
C ARG A 67 -3.24 -2.56 -1.16
N ILE A 68 -2.43 -1.70 -0.52
CA ILE A 68 -1.03 -1.48 -0.89
C ILE A 68 -0.17 -2.01 0.25
N THR A 69 0.83 -2.82 -0.09
CA THR A 69 1.83 -3.28 0.86
C THR A 69 3.03 -2.36 0.75
N LEU A 70 3.56 -1.96 1.91
CA LEU A 70 4.63 -0.99 1.94
C LEU A 70 5.57 -1.24 3.11
N GLU A 71 6.72 -0.58 3.06
CA GLU A 71 7.68 -0.57 4.15
C GLU A 71 7.93 0.88 4.54
N THR A 72 8.04 1.16 5.85
CA THR A 72 8.27 2.52 6.31
C THR A 72 9.69 2.67 6.84
N ILE A 73 10.32 3.78 6.49
CA ILE A 73 11.60 4.16 7.06
C ILE A 73 11.36 5.45 7.83
N VAL A 74 11.12 5.32 9.12
CA VAL A 74 10.67 6.43 9.96
C VAL A 74 11.70 7.54 10.03
N THR A 75 12.98 7.18 10.15
CA THR A 75 14.04 8.15 10.30
C THR A 75 14.15 9.08 9.09
N GLU A 76 13.83 8.58 7.92
CA GLU A 76 13.91 9.34 6.66
C GLU A 76 12.56 9.83 6.19
N ARG A 77 11.50 9.46 6.87
CA ARG A 77 10.12 9.74 6.46
C ARG A 77 9.85 9.26 5.05
N GLU A 78 10.28 8.05 4.78
CA GLU A 78 10.08 7.42 3.47
C GLU A 78 9.15 6.24 3.58
N ILE A 79 8.35 6.06 2.54
CA ILE A 79 7.44 4.93 2.41
C ILE A 79 7.80 4.24 1.11
N ILE A 80 8.31 3.02 1.22
CA ILE A 80 8.70 2.24 0.05
C ILE A 80 7.51 1.37 -0.34
N LEU A 81 6.97 1.60 -1.53
CA LEU A 81 5.83 0.84 -2.00
C LEU A 81 6.31 -0.50 -2.53
N VAL A 82 5.70 -1.58 -2.06
CA VAL A 82 6.16 -2.94 -2.35
C VAL A 82 5.22 -3.65 -3.30
N ASN A 83 3.92 -3.58 -3.04
CA ASN A 83 2.96 -4.34 -3.84
C ASN A 83 1.58 -3.69 -3.76
N VAL A 84 0.74 -4.00 -4.72
CA VAL A 84 -0.64 -3.54 -4.73
C VAL A 84 -1.50 -4.66 -5.30
N GLY A 85 -2.66 -4.87 -4.70
CA GLY A 85 -3.54 -5.92 -5.18
C GLY A 85 -4.67 -6.24 -4.23
N ASP A 86 -5.25 -7.41 -4.42
CA ASP A 86 -6.42 -7.89 -3.72
C ASP A 86 -6.10 -8.22 -2.27
N GLN A 87 -6.91 -7.70 -1.35
CA GLN A 87 -6.70 -7.94 0.08
C GLN A 87 -6.79 -9.40 0.46
N GLY A 88 -7.72 -10.11 -0.14
CA GLY A 88 -7.92 -11.50 0.20
C GLY A 88 -6.70 -12.35 -0.08
N ARG A 89 -6.00 -12.04 -1.15
CA ARG A 89 -4.84 -12.80 -1.54
C ARG A 89 -3.72 -12.68 -0.51
N PHE A 90 -3.53 -11.49 0.05
CA PHE A 90 -2.50 -11.29 1.07
C PHE A 90 -2.91 -11.87 2.40
N THR A 91 -4.20 -11.76 2.72
CA THR A 91 -4.72 -12.23 3.98
C THR A 91 -4.65 -13.75 4.09
N ASP A 92 -4.87 -14.44 2.99
CA ASP A 92 -4.86 -15.90 2.98
C ASP A 92 -3.57 -16.48 3.51
N GLN A 93 -2.47 -15.83 3.20
CA GLN A 93 -1.17 -16.35 3.61
C GLN A 93 -0.98 -16.27 5.10
N SER A 94 -1.56 -15.29 5.73
CA SER A 94 -1.44 -15.14 7.17
C SER A 94 -2.51 -15.89 7.91
N GLY A 95 -3.63 -16.16 7.26
CA GLY A 95 -4.75 -16.83 7.89
C GLY A 95 -4.61 -18.33 7.96
N CYS A 96 -3.67 -18.87 7.26
CA CYS A 96 -3.48 -20.34 7.23
C CYS A 96 -2.30 -20.78 8.03
#